data_d480c11c2ad9221ea675d413d5992965
#
_entry.id   d480c11c2ad9221ea675d413d5992965
#
_cell.length_a   1.000
_cell.length_b   1.000
_cell.length_c   1.000
_cell.angle_alpha   90.00
_cell.angle_beta   90.00
_cell.angle_gamma   90.00
#
_symmetry.space_group_name_H-M   'P 1'
#
loop_
_entity.id
_entity.type
_entity.pdbx_description
1 polymer ?
#
loop_
_entity_poly.entity_id
_entity_poly.type
_entity_poly.pdbx_seq_one_letter_code
_entity_poly.pdbx_strand_id
1 'polypeptide(L)'
;MERMPQTAWLEQAHGLIDQYWAATLALRQRADVAEVHAYRIAARRLLALLALWRPLIHQPGLERRLHRATCRLSALRDAQVYGERFGGKAVPMPPVRVPMLTVRLERWISRLAQVPTDFNPLPLFQLQLVLRLADGLAAPLDATASERRQLRHWHRLRLILKQTRYGVELLVGQGVGDPAWLAMLIEWQERLGQLQDGRQWLRRLRRKRVSNKRKRQLHRLEAAMHCQLQQLDCQQAELVGLRMAMLRPA
;
A
#
# COMPACT_ATOMS: atom_id res chain seq x y z
N MET A 1 -1.58 27.72 -8.36
CA MET A 1 -0.92 26.39 -8.40
C MET A 1 0.47 26.54 -9.00
N GLU A 2 1.50 26.52 -8.19
CA GLU A 2 2.87 26.66 -8.66
C GLU A 2 3.24 25.45 -9.55
N ARG A 3 3.81 25.74 -10.71
CA ARG A 3 4.32 24.68 -11.61
C ARG A 3 5.58 24.09 -10.99
N MET A 4 5.53 22.80 -10.69
CA MET A 4 6.73 22.08 -10.29
C MET A 4 7.63 21.87 -11.51
N PRO A 5 8.92 22.23 -11.44
CA PRO A 5 9.84 21.99 -12.53
C PRO A 5 10.00 20.49 -12.76
N GLN A 6 10.16 20.08 -14.01
CA GLN A 6 10.42 18.66 -14.39
C GLN A 6 11.62 18.09 -13.62
N THR A 7 12.62 18.91 -13.31
CA THR A 7 13.81 18.51 -12.54
C THR A 7 13.43 17.91 -11.18
N ALA A 8 12.45 18.46 -10.48
CA ALA A 8 12.03 17.97 -9.18
C ALA A 8 11.40 16.57 -9.27
N TRP A 9 10.66 16.28 -10.34
CA TRP A 9 10.12 14.93 -10.59
C TRP A 9 11.20 13.92 -10.96
N LEU A 10 12.21 14.34 -11.70
CA LEU A 10 13.38 13.51 -12.02
C LEU A 10 14.21 13.22 -10.76
N GLU A 11 14.47 14.22 -9.94
CA GLU A 11 15.18 14.06 -8.67
C GLU A 11 14.43 13.11 -7.72
N GLN A 12 13.11 13.26 -7.61
CA GLN A 12 12.30 12.33 -6.83
C GLN A 12 12.39 10.90 -7.39
N ALA A 13 12.33 10.74 -8.70
CA ALA A 13 12.42 9.44 -9.34
C ALA A 13 13.78 8.77 -9.09
N HIS A 14 14.88 9.52 -9.22
CA HIS A 14 16.23 9.04 -8.90
C HIS A 14 16.33 8.64 -7.42
N GLY A 15 15.91 9.50 -6.49
CA GLY A 15 15.94 9.19 -5.07
C GLY A 15 15.15 7.93 -4.68
N LEU A 16 14.00 7.68 -5.31
CA LEU A 16 13.22 6.45 -5.09
C LEU A 16 13.89 5.20 -5.69
N ILE A 17 14.58 5.34 -6.81
CA ILE A 17 15.34 4.25 -7.42
C ILE A 17 16.56 3.91 -6.57
N ASP A 18 17.25 4.90 -6.05
CA ASP A 18 18.41 4.71 -5.16
C ASP A 18 17.97 4.02 -3.86
N GLN A 19 16.84 4.44 -3.26
CA GLN A 19 16.25 3.76 -2.11
C GLN A 19 15.90 2.31 -2.41
N TYR A 20 15.34 2.03 -3.59
CA TYR A 20 15.02 0.67 -4.02
C TYR A 20 16.28 -0.18 -4.21
N TRP A 21 17.34 0.35 -4.79
CA TRP A 21 18.62 -0.35 -4.97
C TRP A 21 19.28 -0.64 -3.64
N ALA A 22 19.40 0.36 -2.77
CA ALA A 22 19.96 0.19 -1.43
C ALA A 22 19.20 -0.89 -0.65
N ALA A 23 17.87 -0.83 -0.62
CA ALA A 23 17.05 -1.84 0.05
C ALA A 23 17.15 -3.23 -0.61
N THR A 24 17.35 -3.30 -1.93
CA THR A 24 17.57 -4.57 -2.65
C THR A 24 18.90 -5.20 -2.29
N LEU A 25 19.96 -4.40 -2.24
CA LEU A 25 21.31 -4.86 -1.85
C LEU A 25 21.32 -5.33 -0.41
N ALA A 26 20.80 -4.52 0.52
CA ALA A 26 20.70 -4.89 1.93
C ALA A 26 19.94 -6.20 2.14
N LEU A 27 18.78 -6.37 1.48
CA LEU A 27 17.99 -7.60 1.57
C LEU A 27 18.71 -8.84 1.01
N ARG A 28 19.57 -8.66 0.00
CA ARG A 28 20.38 -9.76 -0.56
C ARG A 28 21.54 -10.16 0.34
N GLN A 29 22.11 -9.21 1.05
CA GLN A 29 23.22 -9.45 2.00
C GLN A 29 22.70 -10.07 3.30
N ARG A 30 21.61 -9.52 3.82
CA ARG A 30 21.03 -9.93 5.10
C ARG A 30 19.51 -9.89 5.01
N ALA A 31 18.92 -11.08 4.87
CA ALA A 31 17.47 -11.20 4.78
C ALA A 31 16.86 -11.30 6.18
N ASP A 32 16.69 -10.17 6.86
CA ASP A 32 15.98 -10.08 8.14
C ASP A 32 14.64 -9.32 8.04
N VAL A 33 13.98 -9.11 9.18
CA VAL A 33 12.65 -8.48 9.25
C VAL A 33 12.70 -7.02 8.78
N ALA A 34 13.75 -6.30 9.17
CA ALA A 34 13.93 -4.89 8.85
C ALA A 34 14.17 -4.70 7.34
N GLU A 35 15.07 -5.53 6.75
CA GLU A 35 15.41 -5.46 5.32
C GLU A 35 14.23 -5.86 4.43
N VAL A 36 13.44 -6.88 4.83
CA VAL A 36 12.19 -7.23 4.14
C VAL A 36 11.21 -6.05 4.19
N HIS A 37 11.11 -5.37 5.32
CA HIS A 37 10.22 -4.23 5.48
C HIS A 37 10.66 -3.04 4.61
N ALA A 38 11.95 -2.67 4.68
CA ALA A 38 12.56 -1.59 3.91
C ALA A 38 12.38 -1.81 2.40
N TYR A 39 12.71 -3.00 1.90
CA TYR A 39 12.51 -3.35 0.50
C TYR A 39 11.04 -3.22 0.05
N ARG A 40 10.10 -3.68 0.88
CA ARG A 40 8.67 -3.59 0.56
C ARG A 40 8.16 -2.16 0.50
N ILE A 41 8.67 -1.26 1.36
CA ILE A 41 8.35 0.17 1.32
C ILE A 41 8.91 0.78 0.04
N ALA A 42 10.21 0.62 -0.22
CA ALA A 42 10.87 1.18 -1.39
C ALA A 42 10.20 0.72 -2.71
N ALA A 43 9.94 -0.60 -2.85
CA ALA A 43 9.26 -1.15 -4.02
C ALA A 43 7.84 -0.61 -4.20
N ARG A 44 7.11 -0.32 -3.11
CA ARG A 44 5.76 0.26 -3.19
C ARG A 44 5.74 1.73 -3.56
N ARG A 45 6.69 2.51 -3.02
CA ARG A 45 6.87 3.91 -3.43
C ARG A 45 7.19 4.00 -4.92
N LEU A 46 8.10 3.16 -5.38
CA LEU A 46 8.45 3.08 -6.81
C LEU A 46 7.25 2.63 -7.66
N LEU A 47 6.45 1.66 -7.22
CA LEU A 47 5.20 1.27 -7.90
C LEU A 47 4.18 2.41 -7.94
N ALA A 48 4.08 3.23 -6.90
CA ALA A 48 3.20 4.38 -6.88
C ALA A 48 3.65 5.45 -7.88
N LEU A 49 4.95 5.73 -7.94
CA LEU A 49 5.53 6.63 -8.95
C LEU A 49 5.22 6.15 -10.37
N LEU A 50 5.52 4.89 -10.67
CA LEU A 50 5.22 4.29 -11.98
C LEU A 50 3.72 4.36 -12.32
N ALA A 51 2.85 4.17 -11.33
CA ALA A 51 1.41 4.23 -11.52
C ALA A 51 0.92 5.64 -11.82
N LEU A 52 1.48 6.69 -11.20
CA LEU A 52 1.15 8.09 -11.50
C LEU A 52 1.57 8.47 -12.92
N TRP A 53 2.75 8.05 -13.34
CA TRP A 53 3.28 8.34 -14.68
C TRP A 53 2.78 7.41 -15.78
N ARG A 54 1.99 6.37 -15.45
CA ARG A 54 1.50 5.35 -16.41
C ARG A 54 0.79 5.92 -17.63
N PRO A 55 -0.03 6.98 -17.55
CA PRO A 55 -0.70 7.52 -18.73
C PRO A 55 0.26 8.05 -19.78
N LEU A 56 1.46 8.48 -19.37
CA LEU A 56 2.49 9.04 -20.26
C LEU A 56 3.59 8.02 -20.55
N ILE A 57 3.98 7.24 -19.54
CA ILE A 57 5.12 6.31 -19.63
C ILE A 57 4.67 4.94 -19.11
N HIS A 58 4.13 4.13 -20.00
CA HIS A 58 3.64 2.80 -19.64
C HIS A 58 4.75 1.74 -19.72
N GLN A 59 5.05 1.10 -18.58
CA GLN A 59 6.06 0.04 -18.45
C GLN A 59 5.50 -1.20 -17.71
N PRO A 60 4.55 -1.94 -18.31
CA PRO A 60 3.83 -3.02 -17.64
C PRO A 60 4.73 -4.18 -17.20
N GLY A 61 5.83 -4.40 -17.90
CA GLY A 61 6.81 -5.41 -17.55
C GLY A 61 7.58 -5.09 -16.27
N LEU A 62 7.90 -3.81 -16.05
CA LEU A 62 8.56 -3.33 -14.85
C LEU A 62 7.62 -3.41 -13.64
N GLU A 63 6.41 -2.86 -13.78
CA GLU A 63 5.39 -2.87 -12.74
C GLU A 63 5.04 -4.30 -12.29
N ARG A 64 4.83 -5.23 -13.24
CA ARG A 64 4.55 -6.64 -12.93
C ARG A 64 5.68 -7.33 -12.17
N ARG A 65 6.95 -7.02 -12.47
CA ARG A 65 8.10 -7.60 -11.77
C ARG A 65 8.22 -7.07 -10.35
N LEU A 66 8.08 -5.75 -10.15
CA LEU A 66 8.06 -5.13 -8.83
C LEU A 66 6.90 -5.66 -7.97
N HIS A 67 5.70 -5.70 -8.54
CA HIS A 67 4.51 -6.23 -7.85
C HIS A 67 4.71 -7.68 -7.42
N ARG A 68 5.18 -8.57 -8.32
CA ARG A 68 5.45 -9.97 -7.99
C ARG A 68 6.50 -10.12 -6.88
N ALA A 69 7.58 -9.35 -6.91
CA ALA A 69 8.61 -9.37 -5.88
C ALA A 69 8.03 -8.96 -4.51
N THR A 70 7.20 -7.90 -4.47
CA THR A 70 6.53 -7.45 -3.25
C THR A 70 5.54 -8.48 -2.70
N CYS A 71 4.79 -9.16 -3.59
CA CYS A 71 3.82 -10.19 -3.20
C CYS A 71 4.50 -11.44 -2.62
N ARG A 72 5.64 -11.87 -3.17
CA ARG A 72 6.39 -13.03 -2.64
C ARG A 72 6.83 -12.83 -1.18
N LEU A 73 7.15 -11.60 -0.80
CA LEU A 73 7.53 -11.25 0.58
C LEU A 73 6.33 -11.04 1.51
N SER A 74 5.10 -11.04 1.01
CA SER A 74 3.92 -10.78 1.84
C SER A 74 3.66 -11.91 2.83
N ALA A 75 3.71 -13.17 2.37
CA ALA A 75 3.49 -14.33 3.24
C ALA A 75 4.52 -14.42 4.37
N LEU A 76 5.77 -14.07 4.07
CA LEU A 76 6.83 -14.02 5.06
C LEU A 76 6.57 -12.95 6.12
N ARG A 77 6.25 -11.72 5.71
CA ARG A 77 5.92 -10.63 6.64
C ARG A 77 4.71 -10.96 7.50
N ASP A 78 3.67 -11.53 6.92
CA ASP A 78 2.48 -11.96 7.66
C ASP A 78 2.80 -13.05 8.71
N ALA A 79 3.78 -13.92 8.42
CA ALA A 79 4.25 -14.91 9.39
C ALA A 79 5.08 -14.28 10.51
N GLN A 80 5.91 -13.29 10.20
CA GLN A 80 6.69 -12.53 11.19
C GLN A 80 5.78 -11.76 12.15
N VAL A 81 4.82 -10.97 11.63
CA VAL A 81 3.85 -10.23 12.45
C VAL A 81 3.04 -11.16 13.37
N TYR A 82 2.67 -12.35 12.85
CA TYR A 82 2.00 -13.34 13.69
C TYR A 82 2.92 -13.86 14.81
N GLY A 83 4.18 -14.13 14.51
CA GLY A 83 5.18 -14.59 15.50
C GLY A 83 5.43 -13.54 16.58
N GLU A 84 5.59 -12.28 16.21
CA GLU A 84 5.74 -11.15 17.12
C GLU A 84 4.54 -11.02 18.09
N ARG A 85 3.31 -11.18 17.58
CA ARG A 85 2.09 -11.03 18.38
C ARG A 85 1.79 -12.20 19.32
N PHE A 86 2.11 -13.43 18.91
CA PHE A 86 1.70 -14.66 19.62
C PHE A 86 2.87 -15.46 20.20
N GLY A 87 4.09 -14.91 20.21
CA GLY A 87 5.27 -15.54 20.80
C GLY A 87 5.71 -16.80 20.05
N GLY A 88 5.66 -16.80 18.73
CA GLY A 88 6.13 -17.91 17.88
C GLY A 88 7.65 -17.95 17.75
N LYS A 89 8.19 -19.13 17.38
CA LYS A 89 9.60 -19.26 16.98
C LYS A 89 9.87 -18.33 15.78
N ALA A 90 11.07 -17.75 15.75
CA ALA A 90 11.51 -16.97 14.59
C ALA A 90 11.28 -17.75 13.30
N VAL A 91 10.63 -17.10 12.33
CA VAL A 91 10.36 -17.72 11.02
C VAL A 91 11.70 -17.79 10.28
N PRO A 92 12.18 -19.00 9.91
CA PRO A 92 13.41 -19.11 9.12
C PRO A 92 13.28 -18.30 7.83
N MET A 93 14.27 -17.47 7.55
CA MET A 93 14.30 -16.68 6.33
C MET A 93 14.85 -17.54 5.18
N PRO A 94 14.04 -17.87 4.18
CA PRO A 94 14.58 -18.51 2.98
C PRO A 94 15.44 -17.50 2.20
N PRO A 95 16.38 -17.97 1.38
CA PRO A 95 17.12 -17.09 0.48
C PRO A 95 16.18 -16.26 -0.37
N VAL A 96 16.21 -14.92 -0.17
CA VAL A 96 15.30 -14.02 -0.88
C VAL A 96 15.99 -13.50 -2.14
N ARG A 97 15.52 -13.95 -3.30
CA ARG A 97 15.97 -13.43 -4.59
C ARG A 97 14.99 -12.36 -5.08
N VAL A 98 15.41 -11.10 -4.99
CA VAL A 98 14.67 -9.96 -5.53
C VAL A 98 15.39 -9.39 -6.76
N PRO A 99 14.65 -8.90 -7.79
CA PRO A 99 15.26 -8.39 -9.00
C PRO A 99 15.84 -6.99 -8.78
N MET A 100 17.00 -6.69 -9.36
CA MET A 100 17.60 -5.35 -9.36
C MET A 100 16.85 -4.37 -10.29
N LEU A 101 16.39 -4.84 -11.43
CA LEU A 101 15.65 -4.08 -12.45
C LEU A 101 16.37 -2.84 -13.02
N THR A 102 17.67 -2.71 -12.82
CA THR A 102 18.49 -1.53 -13.17
C THR A 102 18.20 -1.02 -14.58
N VAL A 103 18.47 -1.83 -15.61
CA VAL A 103 18.31 -1.44 -17.02
C VAL A 103 16.87 -0.98 -17.35
N ARG A 104 15.87 -1.57 -16.69
CA ARG A 104 14.46 -1.19 -16.93
C ARG A 104 14.10 0.14 -16.27
N LEU A 105 14.67 0.40 -15.10
CA LEU A 105 14.50 1.65 -14.36
C LEU A 105 15.21 2.79 -15.07
N GLU A 106 16.42 2.57 -15.56
CA GLU A 106 17.16 3.54 -16.37
C GLU A 106 16.42 3.93 -17.66
N ARG A 107 15.88 2.93 -18.38
CA ARG A 107 15.04 3.21 -19.56
C ARG A 107 13.77 3.99 -19.21
N TRP A 108 13.20 3.74 -18.05
CA TRP A 108 12.02 4.47 -17.60
C TRP A 108 12.36 5.92 -17.27
N ILE A 109 13.47 6.17 -16.57
CA ILE A 109 13.98 7.53 -16.29
C ILE A 109 14.31 8.27 -17.59
N SER A 110 14.98 7.63 -18.54
CA SER A 110 15.29 8.27 -19.83
C SER A 110 14.02 8.73 -20.56
N ARG A 111 12.91 8.00 -20.45
CA ARG A 111 11.62 8.43 -20.99
C ARG A 111 10.99 9.56 -20.19
N LEU A 112 11.13 9.52 -18.85
CA LEU A 112 10.66 10.60 -17.98
C LEU A 112 11.37 11.92 -18.32
N ALA A 113 12.67 11.86 -18.61
CA ALA A 113 13.45 13.02 -19.03
C ALA A 113 13.04 13.60 -20.41
N GLN A 114 12.30 12.85 -21.21
CA GLN A 114 11.76 13.29 -22.51
C GLN A 114 10.39 13.93 -22.43
N VAL A 115 9.72 13.89 -21.27
CA VAL A 115 8.44 14.60 -21.07
C VAL A 115 8.72 16.10 -21.20
N PRO A 116 7.86 16.87 -21.91
CA PRO A 116 8.05 18.30 -22.06
C PRO A 116 8.17 19.04 -20.71
N THR A 117 9.09 19.98 -20.63
CA THR A 117 9.39 20.73 -19.38
C THR A 117 8.25 21.63 -18.93
N ASP A 118 7.39 22.04 -19.86
CA ASP A 118 6.20 22.85 -19.62
C ASP A 118 4.97 22.01 -19.22
N PHE A 119 5.05 20.68 -19.31
CA PHE A 119 3.97 19.79 -18.90
C PHE A 119 3.81 19.78 -17.38
N ASN A 120 2.61 20.12 -16.91
CA ASN A 120 2.25 20.00 -15.49
C ASN A 120 1.49 18.68 -15.23
N PRO A 121 2.10 17.67 -14.60
CA PRO A 121 1.46 16.38 -14.35
C PRO A 121 0.48 16.37 -13.17
N LEU A 122 0.45 17.42 -12.33
CA LEU A 122 -0.30 17.45 -11.07
C LEU A 122 -1.80 17.19 -11.25
N PRO A 123 -2.52 17.87 -12.18
CA PRO A 123 -3.94 17.62 -12.37
C PRO A 123 -4.23 16.18 -12.78
N LEU A 124 -3.36 15.59 -13.60
CA LEU A 124 -3.46 14.20 -14.03
C LEU A 124 -3.26 13.24 -12.85
N PHE A 125 -2.26 13.49 -11.99
CA PHE A 125 -1.99 12.65 -10.82
C PHE A 125 -3.12 12.73 -9.80
N GLN A 126 -3.59 13.95 -9.51
CA GLN A 126 -4.72 14.18 -8.62
C GLN A 126 -5.97 13.46 -9.12
N LEU A 127 -6.33 13.61 -10.39
CA LEU A 127 -7.45 12.91 -11.01
C LEU A 127 -7.32 11.38 -10.89
N GLN A 128 -6.14 10.81 -11.14
CA GLN A 128 -5.92 9.37 -10.99
C GLN A 128 -6.14 8.89 -9.55
N LEU A 129 -5.71 9.65 -8.54
CA LEU A 129 -5.89 9.30 -7.14
C LEU A 129 -7.38 9.35 -6.76
N VAL A 130 -8.09 10.38 -7.21
CA VAL A 130 -9.55 10.55 -7.00
C VAL A 130 -10.33 9.41 -7.66
N LEU A 131 -10.04 9.09 -8.94
CA LEU A 131 -10.70 7.99 -9.66
C LEU A 131 -10.44 6.65 -8.99
N ARG A 132 -9.24 6.42 -8.48
CA ARG A 132 -8.90 5.20 -7.73
C ARG A 132 -9.71 5.08 -6.44
N LEU A 133 -9.89 6.16 -5.69
CA LEU A 133 -10.76 6.18 -4.51
C LEU A 133 -12.22 5.96 -4.90
N ALA A 134 -12.69 6.61 -5.96
CA ALA A 134 -14.05 6.43 -6.48
C ALA A 134 -14.34 4.95 -6.80
N ASP A 135 -13.40 4.26 -7.45
CA ASP A 135 -13.48 2.82 -7.77
C ASP A 135 -13.60 1.95 -6.51
N GLY A 136 -12.88 2.32 -5.45
CA GLY A 136 -12.95 1.63 -4.15
C GLY A 136 -14.28 1.81 -3.45
N LEU A 137 -14.90 2.96 -3.62
CA LEU A 137 -16.14 3.37 -2.96
C LEU A 137 -17.40 3.09 -3.82
N ALA A 138 -17.25 2.73 -5.10
CA ALA A 138 -18.35 2.56 -6.05
C ALA A 138 -19.33 1.42 -5.73
N ALA A 139 -18.90 0.43 -4.94
CA ALA A 139 -19.76 -0.67 -4.51
C ALA A 139 -20.11 -0.49 -3.04
N PRO A 140 -21.19 0.21 -2.69
CA PRO A 140 -21.63 0.31 -1.30
C PRO A 140 -21.94 -1.09 -0.77
N LEU A 141 -21.58 -1.33 0.48
CA LEU A 141 -21.98 -2.53 1.18
C LEU A 141 -23.49 -2.41 1.47
N ASP A 142 -24.22 -3.42 1.04
CA ASP A 142 -25.58 -3.64 1.52
C ASP A 142 -25.51 -3.93 3.04
N ALA A 143 -26.34 -3.27 3.84
CA ALA A 143 -26.41 -3.47 5.29
C ALA A 143 -26.70 -4.94 5.65
N THR A 144 -27.31 -5.71 4.74
CA THR A 144 -27.58 -7.14 4.89
C THR A 144 -26.47 -8.04 4.38
N ALA A 145 -25.34 -7.45 3.91
CA ALA A 145 -24.25 -8.21 3.35
C ALA A 145 -23.64 -9.17 4.39
N SER A 146 -23.40 -10.41 3.99
CA SER A 146 -22.71 -11.38 4.85
C SER A 146 -21.33 -10.87 5.27
N GLU A 147 -20.88 -11.21 6.48
CA GLU A 147 -19.55 -10.86 7.01
C GLU A 147 -18.41 -11.17 6.01
N ARG A 148 -18.51 -12.31 5.31
CA ARG A 148 -17.53 -12.68 4.28
C ARG A 148 -17.50 -11.68 3.12
N ARG A 149 -18.65 -11.07 2.75
CA ARG A 149 -18.74 -10.05 1.69
C ARG A 149 -18.17 -8.73 2.19
N GLN A 150 -18.49 -8.32 3.42
CA GLN A 150 -17.93 -7.15 4.07
C GLN A 150 -16.40 -7.23 4.17
N LEU A 151 -15.85 -8.33 4.66
CA LEU A 151 -14.40 -8.56 4.75
C LEU A 151 -13.69 -8.53 3.40
N ARG A 152 -14.34 -8.96 2.31
CA ARG A 152 -13.77 -8.84 0.96
C ARG A 152 -13.77 -7.41 0.47
N HIS A 153 -14.84 -6.67 0.73
CA HIS A 153 -14.95 -5.25 0.39
C HIS A 153 -13.88 -4.44 1.10
N TRP A 154 -13.77 -4.53 2.41
CA TRP A 154 -12.77 -3.82 3.20
C TRP A 154 -11.33 -4.21 2.83
N HIS A 155 -11.10 -5.46 2.48
CA HIS A 155 -9.79 -5.88 1.96
C HIS A 155 -9.47 -5.21 0.61
N ARG A 156 -10.43 -5.15 -0.33
CA ARG A 156 -10.24 -4.45 -1.61
C ARG A 156 -9.96 -2.96 -1.38
N LEU A 157 -10.77 -2.31 -0.56
CA LEU A 157 -10.61 -0.90 -0.22
C LEU A 157 -9.25 -0.62 0.43
N ARG A 158 -8.80 -1.48 1.35
CA ARG A 158 -7.46 -1.39 1.95
C ARG A 158 -6.34 -1.38 0.90
N LEU A 159 -6.44 -2.19 -0.14
CA LEU A 159 -5.43 -2.22 -1.20
C LEU A 159 -5.43 -0.92 -2.00
N ILE A 160 -6.60 -0.38 -2.27
CA ILE A 160 -6.79 0.90 -2.97
C ILE A 160 -6.24 2.05 -2.13
N LEU A 161 -6.67 2.18 -0.87
CA LEU A 161 -6.19 3.22 0.04
C LEU A 161 -4.67 3.18 0.21
N LYS A 162 -4.08 1.98 0.26
CA LYS A 162 -2.64 1.83 0.34
C LYS A 162 -1.92 2.37 -0.90
N GLN A 163 -2.46 2.13 -2.09
CA GLN A 163 -1.89 2.66 -3.34
C GLN A 163 -2.07 4.17 -3.42
N THR A 164 -3.26 4.67 -3.05
CA THR A 164 -3.56 6.10 -2.99
C THR A 164 -2.65 6.82 -2.01
N ARG A 165 -2.44 6.26 -0.81
CA ARG A 165 -1.53 6.82 0.19
C ARG A 165 -0.12 7.02 -0.34
N TYR A 166 0.46 6.01 -0.99
CA TYR A 166 1.80 6.17 -1.57
C TYR A 166 1.83 7.22 -2.69
N GLY A 167 0.76 7.36 -3.47
CA GLY A 167 0.65 8.45 -4.46
C GLY A 167 0.59 9.83 -3.79
N VAL A 168 -0.26 9.99 -2.77
CA VAL A 168 -0.35 11.26 -2.00
C VAL A 168 0.96 11.55 -1.27
N GLU A 169 1.65 10.54 -0.70
CA GLU A 169 2.97 10.69 -0.08
C GLU A 169 3.99 11.30 -1.05
N LEU A 170 3.96 10.90 -2.34
CA LEU A 170 4.83 11.47 -3.36
C LEU A 170 4.49 12.94 -3.65
N LEU A 171 3.19 13.30 -3.71
CA LEU A 171 2.76 14.68 -3.93
C LEU A 171 3.12 15.58 -2.74
N VAL A 172 2.89 15.11 -1.51
CA VAL A 172 3.26 15.83 -0.28
C VAL A 172 4.77 16.03 -0.19
N GLY A 173 5.55 14.99 -0.55
CA GLY A 173 7.02 15.07 -0.58
C GLY A 173 7.56 16.09 -1.58
N GLN A 174 6.74 16.49 -2.57
CA GLN A 174 7.03 17.54 -3.54
C GLN A 174 6.42 18.91 -3.14
N GLY A 175 5.78 19.00 -1.98
CA GLY A 175 5.14 20.23 -1.53
C GLY A 175 3.85 20.62 -2.26
N VAL A 176 3.28 19.69 -3.06
CA VAL A 176 2.10 19.95 -3.91
C VAL A 176 0.86 19.16 -3.50
N GLY A 177 0.97 18.28 -2.51
CA GLY A 177 -0.13 17.52 -1.92
C GLY A 177 -0.54 18.08 -0.58
N ASP A 178 -1.81 17.93 -0.21
CA ASP A 178 -2.29 18.30 1.12
C ASP A 178 -1.87 17.24 2.17
N PRO A 179 -1.10 17.60 3.20
CA PRO A 179 -0.73 16.69 4.29
C PRO A 179 -1.93 16.09 5.04
N ALA A 180 -3.08 16.79 5.07
CA ALA A 180 -4.30 16.28 5.70
C ALA A 180 -4.85 15.04 4.97
N TRP A 181 -4.73 14.98 3.63
CA TRP A 181 -5.08 13.79 2.86
C TRP A 181 -4.21 12.60 3.25
N LEU A 182 -2.91 12.85 3.42
CA LEU A 182 -1.95 11.82 3.82
C LEU A 182 -2.25 11.28 5.22
N ALA A 183 -2.52 12.17 6.17
CA ALA A 183 -2.86 11.80 7.55
C ALA A 183 -4.10 10.91 7.60
N MET A 184 -5.19 11.30 6.91
CA MET A 184 -6.43 10.52 6.85
C MET A 184 -6.21 9.15 6.18
N LEU A 185 -5.42 9.06 5.11
CA LEU A 185 -5.10 7.81 4.43
C LEU A 185 -4.26 6.88 5.31
N ILE A 186 -3.35 7.41 6.13
CA ILE A 186 -2.57 6.64 7.11
C ILE A 186 -3.51 6.03 8.16
N GLU A 187 -4.37 6.85 8.75
CA GLU A 187 -5.32 6.40 9.77
C GLU A 187 -6.25 5.28 9.25
N TRP A 188 -6.84 5.48 8.07
CA TRP A 188 -7.67 4.46 7.44
C TRP A 188 -6.90 3.18 7.10
N GLN A 189 -5.64 3.31 6.67
CA GLN A 189 -4.79 2.15 6.42
C GLN A 189 -4.50 1.35 7.69
N GLU A 190 -4.33 2.01 8.84
CA GLU A 190 -4.14 1.38 10.14
C GLU A 190 -5.40 0.64 10.60
N ARG A 191 -6.57 1.31 10.57
CA ARG A 191 -7.88 0.70 10.89
C ARG A 191 -8.11 -0.58 10.07
N LEU A 192 -7.95 -0.52 8.76
CA LEU A 192 -8.11 -1.67 7.86
C LEU A 192 -6.97 -2.70 7.99
N GLY A 193 -5.80 -2.28 8.45
CA GLY A 193 -4.68 -3.14 8.79
C GLY A 193 -5.03 -4.06 9.94
N GLN A 194 -5.54 -3.50 11.03
CA GLN A 194 -5.98 -4.24 12.23
C GLN A 194 -7.06 -5.28 11.88
N LEU A 195 -8.04 -4.91 11.05
CA LEU A 195 -9.07 -5.86 10.59
C LEU A 195 -8.47 -7.03 9.80
N GLN A 196 -7.54 -6.74 8.89
CA GLN A 196 -6.89 -7.78 8.09
C GLN A 196 -6.01 -8.71 8.94
N ASP A 197 -5.30 -8.17 9.91
CA ASP A 197 -4.46 -8.94 10.83
C ASP A 197 -5.34 -9.84 11.72
N GLY A 198 -6.43 -9.31 12.28
CA GLY A 198 -7.42 -10.09 13.02
C GLY A 198 -7.97 -11.26 12.21
N ARG A 199 -8.32 -11.02 10.93
CA ARG A 199 -8.79 -12.06 10.01
C ARG A 199 -7.73 -13.16 9.76
N GLN A 200 -6.46 -12.78 9.60
CA GLN A 200 -5.37 -13.73 9.41
C GLN A 200 -5.11 -14.54 10.69
N TRP A 201 -5.16 -13.90 11.85
CA TRP A 201 -4.98 -14.56 13.14
C TRP A 201 -6.10 -15.56 13.41
N LEU A 202 -7.36 -15.22 13.16
CA LEU A 202 -8.49 -16.14 13.25
C LEU A 202 -8.28 -17.38 12.35
N ARG A 203 -7.88 -17.18 11.11
CA ARG A 203 -7.60 -18.31 10.18
C ARG A 203 -6.50 -19.23 10.71
N ARG A 204 -5.43 -18.68 11.29
CA ARG A 204 -4.32 -19.47 11.85
C ARG A 204 -4.70 -20.19 13.14
N LEU A 205 -5.45 -19.50 14.03
CA LEU A 205 -5.93 -20.09 15.29
C LEU A 205 -6.92 -21.23 15.05
N ARG A 206 -7.83 -21.10 14.09
CA ARG A 206 -8.79 -22.14 13.73
C ARG A 206 -8.15 -23.41 13.18
N ARG A 207 -6.94 -23.34 12.62
CA ARG A 207 -6.20 -24.51 12.08
C ARG A 207 -5.45 -25.33 13.14
N LYS A 208 -5.34 -24.85 14.36
CA LYS A 208 -4.59 -25.52 15.43
C LYS A 208 -5.54 -26.26 16.37
N ARG A 209 -5.07 -27.33 17.05
CA ARG A 209 -5.87 -28.08 18.06
C ARG A 209 -6.49 -27.14 19.10
N VAL A 210 -7.75 -27.38 19.44
CA VAL A 210 -8.55 -26.53 20.29
C VAL A 210 -8.24 -26.78 21.76
N SER A 211 -7.71 -25.76 22.47
CA SER A 211 -7.65 -25.74 23.94
C SER A 211 -8.63 -24.67 24.49
N ASN A 212 -9.03 -24.77 25.76
CA ASN A 212 -9.95 -23.81 26.38
C ASN A 212 -9.40 -22.36 26.34
N LYS A 213 -8.08 -22.18 26.52
CA LYS A 213 -7.41 -20.87 26.37
C LYS A 213 -7.59 -20.34 24.94
N ARG A 214 -7.47 -21.21 23.93
CA ARG A 214 -7.61 -20.83 22.52
C ARG A 214 -9.07 -20.55 22.15
N LYS A 215 -10.05 -21.26 22.68
CA LYS A 215 -11.47 -20.95 22.49
C LYS A 215 -11.80 -19.53 22.97
N ARG A 216 -11.33 -19.14 24.17
CA ARG A 216 -11.50 -17.78 24.69
C ARG A 216 -10.83 -16.73 23.80
N GLN A 217 -9.66 -17.03 23.25
CA GLN A 217 -8.92 -16.13 22.36
C GLN A 217 -9.62 -15.95 21.00
N LEU A 218 -10.17 -17.02 20.44
CA LEU A 218 -10.99 -16.97 19.23
C LEU A 218 -12.24 -16.10 19.44
N HIS A 219 -13.01 -16.34 20.51
CA HIS A 219 -14.19 -15.54 20.82
C HIS A 219 -13.89 -14.04 20.97
N ARG A 220 -12.79 -13.70 21.66
CA ARG A 220 -12.38 -12.30 21.81
C ARG A 220 -12.04 -11.65 20.46
N LEU A 221 -11.32 -12.37 19.60
CA LEU A 221 -10.97 -11.87 18.26
C LEU A 221 -12.19 -11.74 17.34
N GLU A 222 -13.13 -12.68 17.40
CA GLU A 222 -14.38 -12.62 16.63
C GLU A 222 -15.22 -11.42 17.07
N ALA A 223 -15.40 -11.21 18.37
CA ALA A 223 -16.13 -10.06 18.90
C ALA A 223 -15.46 -8.73 18.53
N ALA A 224 -14.14 -8.64 18.66
CA ALA A 224 -13.38 -7.43 18.29
C ALA A 224 -13.51 -7.12 16.79
N MET A 225 -13.45 -8.14 15.93
CA MET A 225 -13.62 -7.95 14.48
C MET A 225 -15.04 -7.52 14.12
N HIS A 226 -16.05 -8.06 14.79
CA HIS A 226 -17.44 -7.66 14.55
C HIS A 226 -17.65 -6.17 14.92
N CYS A 227 -17.20 -5.76 16.10
CA CYS A 227 -17.23 -4.35 16.51
C CYS A 227 -16.50 -3.44 15.52
N GLN A 228 -15.33 -3.85 15.07
CA GLN A 228 -14.53 -3.10 14.09
C GLN A 228 -15.21 -2.98 12.74
N LEU A 229 -15.91 -4.02 12.25
CA LEU A 229 -16.70 -3.94 11.02
C LEU A 229 -17.81 -2.91 11.13
N GLN A 230 -18.56 -2.92 12.23
CA GLN A 230 -19.62 -1.94 12.47
C GLN A 230 -19.08 -0.49 12.50
N GLN A 231 -17.94 -0.26 13.18
CA GLN A 231 -17.29 1.05 13.20
C GLN A 231 -16.87 1.52 11.80
N LEU A 232 -16.29 0.65 10.99
CA LEU A 232 -15.86 0.97 9.62
C LEU A 232 -17.05 1.34 8.74
N ASP A 233 -18.16 0.62 8.84
CA ASP A 233 -19.38 0.90 8.08
C ASP A 233 -19.95 2.29 8.43
N CYS A 234 -19.97 2.67 9.72
CA CYS A 234 -20.40 4.00 10.17
C CYS A 234 -19.47 5.13 9.68
N GLN A 235 -18.18 4.85 9.55
CA GLN A 235 -17.16 5.85 9.20
C GLN A 235 -16.88 5.97 7.70
N GLN A 236 -17.52 5.17 6.85
CA GLN A 236 -17.25 5.16 5.41
C GLN A 236 -17.46 6.54 4.75
N ALA A 237 -18.36 7.36 5.29
CA ALA A 237 -18.60 8.73 4.82
C ALA A 237 -17.34 9.62 4.86
N GLU A 238 -16.41 9.37 5.79
CA GLU A 238 -15.13 10.09 5.89
C GLU A 238 -14.31 9.93 4.58
N LEU A 239 -14.31 8.75 3.98
CA LEU A 239 -13.60 8.48 2.73
C LEU A 239 -14.26 9.16 1.53
N VAL A 240 -15.58 9.31 1.54
CA VAL A 240 -16.29 10.12 0.54
C VAL A 240 -15.90 11.59 0.69
N GLY A 241 -15.85 12.10 1.92
CA GLY A 241 -15.36 13.44 2.24
C GLY A 241 -13.93 13.67 1.76
N LEU A 242 -13.02 12.72 2.01
CA LEU A 242 -11.64 12.78 1.53
C LEU A 242 -11.58 12.86 0.01
N ARG A 243 -12.34 12.02 -0.70
CA ARG A 243 -12.40 12.06 -2.17
C ARG A 243 -12.86 13.42 -2.68
N MET A 244 -13.88 14.01 -2.03
CA MET A 244 -14.40 15.32 -2.41
C MET A 244 -13.37 16.43 -2.10
N ALA A 245 -12.63 16.33 -1.00
CA ALA A 245 -11.54 17.25 -0.68
C ALA A 245 -10.41 17.18 -1.73
N MET A 246 -10.07 15.98 -2.18
CA MET A 246 -9.04 15.78 -3.22
C MET A 246 -9.48 16.26 -4.62
N LEU A 247 -10.76 16.51 -4.87
CA LEU A 247 -11.26 17.09 -6.12
C LEU A 247 -11.10 18.62 -6.17
N ARG A 248 -10.95 19.27 -5.03
CA ARG A 248 -10.73 20.71 -4.98
C ARG A 248 -9.31 21.01 -5.44
N PRO A 249 -9.12 22.02 -6.29
CA PRO A 249 -7.76 22.47 -6.63
C PRO A 249 -7.07 22.93 -5.34
N ALA A 250 -5.82 22.49 -5.17
CA ALA A 250 -4.96 22.95 -4.09
C ALA A 250 -4.53 24.40 -4.31
#